data_2ce9c6f163eb18b509f7d853a53b0341
#
_entry.id   2ce9c6f163eb18b509f7d853a53b0341
#
_cell.length_a   1.000
_cell.length_b   1.000
_cell.length_c   1.000
_cell.angle_alpha   90.00
_cell.angle_beta   90.00
_cell.angle_gamma   90.00
#
_symmetry.space_group_name_H-M   'P 1'
#
loop_
_entity.id
_entity.type
_entity.pdbx_description
1 polymer ?
#
loop_
_entity_poly.entity_id
_entity_poly.type
_entity_poly.pdbx_seq_one_letter_code
_entity_poly.pdbx_strand_id
1 'polypeptide(L)'
;MELKTEELKYKTADNDEISAFLAIPEDNNAKHPGIVLIHEIFGLDDHIRDVAKRLSTQGYVVLAPDLFTSNKLSQTITKDGIMKTMNFIMSIPPEKQRDEAYRAEQMAKMSPEDQKAISGVYQTLFMNRPTELLTQYLSSAVDFLNQHPSVNGKIGSIGFCFGGGMSISLGCTGKVDAVVIFYGENPEPVEKAKNVKNAVLGIYAANDTRITSNVHELVKVLAEAKKPITIKVYPNAYHAFFNDTRPQIYNEKAAKDAWRMVINFFKDNLQ
;
A
#
# COMPACT_ATOMS: atom_id res chain seq x y z
N MET A 1 13.81 -8.14 -20.04
CA MET A 1 14.81 -7.31 -19.37
C MET A 1 15.29 -8.09 -18.17
N GLU A 2 16.60 -8.27 -17.99
CA GLU A 2 17.15 -8.89 -16.80
C GLU A 2 16.97 -7.95 -15.60
N LEU A 3 16.92 -8.51 -14.39
CA LEU A 3 16.66 -7.76 -13.17
C LEU A 3 17.71 -8.04 -12.11
N LYS A 4 18.16 -7.00 -11.46
CA LYS A 4 18.88 -7.10 -10.19
C LYS A 4 17.88 -6.90 -9.03
N THR A 5 17.94 -7.77 -8.05
CA THR A 5 17.13 -7.64 -6.82
C THR A 5 18.02 -7.68 -5.59
N GLU A 6 17.63 -6.90 -4.56
CA GLU A 6 18.40 -6.76 -3.34
C GLU A 6 17.47 -6.61 -2.13
N GLU A 7 17.77 -7.31 -1.04
CA GLU A 7 17.20 -7.02 0.28
C GLU A 7 18.15 -6.03 0.98
N LEU A 8 17.61 -4.90 1.38
CA LEU A 8 18.39 -3.83 2.00
C LEU A 8 17.66 -3.21 3.19
N LYS A 9 18.33 -2.28 3.86
CA LYS A 9 17.70 -1.38 4.82
C LYS A 9 18.01 0.06 4.43
N TYR A 10 17.03 0.94 4.62
CA TYR A 10 17.25 2.38 4.51
C TYR A 10 16.94 3.07 5.83
N LYS A 11 17.61 4.19 6.06
CA LYS A 11 17.39 5.02 7.25
C LYS A 11 16.25 6.00 7.03
N THR A 12 15.45 6.16 8.05
CA THR A 12 14.41 7.17 8.11
C THR A 12 14.96 8.50 8.64
N ALA A 13 14.19 9.58 8.50
CA ALA A 13 14.59 10.90 8.96
C ALA A 13 14.86 10.98 10.48
N ASP A 14 14.25 10.08 11.26
CA ASP A 14 14.43 9.95 12.70
C ASP A 14 15.43 8.83 13.10
N ASN A 15 16.30 8.43 12.15
CA ASN A 15 17.32 7.38 12.30
C ASN A 15 16.79 5.98 12.62
N ASP A 16 15.52 5.70 12.40
CA ASP A 16 15.02 4.32 12.40
C ASP A 16 15.46 3.60 11.12
N GLU A 17 15.41 2.28 11.10
CA GLU A 17 15.76 1.46 9.94
C GLU A 17 14.57 0.65 9.46
N ILE A 18 14.30 0.73 8.15
CA ILE A 18 13.24 -0.02 7.49
C ILE A 18 13.87 -1.01 6.50
N SER A 19 13.53 -2.29 6.65
CA SER A 19 13.88 -3.31 5.68
C SER A 19 13.09 -3.11 4.40
N ALA A 20 13.71 -3.34 3.25
CA ALA A 20 13.06 -3.16 1.97
C ALA A 20 13.59 -4.15 0.92
N PHE A 21 12.76 -4.44 -0.07
CA PHE A 21 13.12 -5.14 -1.29
C PHE A 21 13.28 -4.12 -2.42
N LEU A 22 14.43 -4.14 -3.08
CA LEU A 22 14.73 -3.30 -4.23
C LEU A 22 14.81 -4.16 -5.49
N ALA A 23 14.13 -3.73 -6.56
CA ALA A 23 14.23 -4.33 -7.89
C ALA A 23 14.65 -3.26 -8.91
N ILE A 24 15.68 -3.56 -9.68
CA ILE A 24 16.33 -2.63 -10.62
C ILE A 24 16.37 -3.27 -12.01
N PRO A 25 15.96 -2.57 -13.08
CA PRO A 25 16.21 -3.02 -14.46
C PRO A 25 17.72 -3.13 -14.75
N GLU A 26 18.18 -4.24 -15.30
CA GLU A 26 19.56 -4.36 -15.79
C GLU A 26 19.63 -3.95 -17.26
N ASP A 27 19.91 -2.68 -17.50
CA ASP A 27 20.13 -2.14 -18.81
C ASP A 27 21.25 -1.06 -18.80
N ASN A 28 22.41 -1.41 -19.21
CA ASN A 28 23.55 -0.55 -19.61
C ASN A 28 23.61 0.88 -18.99
N ASN A 29 23.40 1.02 -17.66
CA ASN A 29 23.46 2.27 -16.91
C ASN A 29 22.39 3.34 -17.26
N ALA A 30 21.27 2.97 -17.85
CA ALA A 30 20.16 3.89 -18.02
C ALA A 30 19.55 4.29 -16.66
N LYS A 31 19.04 5.53 -16.57
CA LYS A 31 18.30 5.98 -15.41
C LYS A 31 16.81 5.82 -15.65
N HIS A 32 16.11 5.29 -14.65
CA HIS A 32 14.70 4.96 -14.70
C HIS A 32 13.88 5.77 -13.69
N PRO A 33 12.58 5.95 -13.88
CA PRO A 33 11.73 6.44 -12.81
C PRO A 33 11.72 5.47 -11.62
N GLY A 34 11.62 6.03 -10.41
CA GLY A 34 11.48 5.26 -9.18
C GLY A 34 10.02 5.00 -8.84
N ILE A 35 9.73 3.88 -8.19
CA ILE A 35 8.41 3.57 -7.62
C ILE A 35 8.57 3.13 -6.17
N VAL A 36 7.84 3.78 -5.26
CA VAL A 36 7.61 3.27 -3.90
C VAL A 36 6.40 2.35 -3.96
N LEU A 37 6.62 1.05 -3.76
CA LEU A 37 5.57 0.02 -3.75
C LEU A 37 5.20 -0.34 -2.31
N ILE A 38 3.95 -0.14 -1.94
CA ILE A 38 3.49 -0.24 -0.56
C ILE A 38 2.62 -1.50 -0.39
N HIS A 39 3.03 -2.35 0.54
CA HIS A 39 2.44 -3.66 0.81
C HIS A 39 1.02 -3.60 1.39
N GLU A 40 0.31 -4.71 1.32
CA GLU A 40 -0.96 -4.94 2.03
C GLU A 40 -0.73 -5.00 3.55
N ILE A 41 -1.76 -5.29 4.31
CA ILE A 41 -1.68 -5.41 5.79
C ILE A 41 -0.71 -6.51 6.27
N PHE A 42 -0.30 -7.42 5.39
CA PHE A 42 0.53 -8.58 5.71
C PHE A 42 2.05 -8.30 5.74
N GLY A 43 2.46 -7.04 5.49
CA GLY A 43 3.87 -6.69 5.35
C GLY A 43 4.43 -7.07 3.97
N LEU A 44 5.73 -7.06 3.84
CA LEU A 44 6.44 -7.39 2.61
C LEU A 44 6.44 -8.91 2.39
N ASP A 45 5.47 -9.39 1.63
CA ASP A 45 5.29 -10.80 1.26
C ASP A 45 5.76 -11.11 -0.17
N ASP A 46 5.57 -12.36 -0.61
CA ASP A 46 6.00 -12.81 -1.94
C ASP A 46 5.19 -12.17 -3.06
N HIS A 47 3.90 -11.86 -2.82
CA HIS A 47 3.07 -11.13 -3.78
C HIS A 47 3.65 -9.75 -4.08
N ILE A 48 4.01 -8.99 -3.05
CA ILE A 48 4.58 -7.65 -3.22
C ILE A 48 5.96 -7.71 -3.89
N ARG A 49 6.78 -8.72 -3.55
CA ARG A 49 8.06 -8.94 -4.26
C ARG A 49 7.87 -9.27 -5.73
N ASP A 50 6.85 -10.06 -6.08
CA ASP A 50 6.48 -10.33 -7.47
C ASP A 50 6.05 -9.06 -8.20
N VAL A 51 5.16 -8.26 -7.60
CA VAL A 51 4.74 -6.97 -8.18
C VAL A 51 5.93 -6.03 -8.38
N ALA A 52 6.89 -5.98 -7.43
CA ALA A 52 8.11 -5.18 -7.58
C ALA A 52 8.92 -5.62 -8.81
N LYS A 53 9.14 -6.93 -8.97
CA LYS A 53 9.84 -7.48 -10.13
C LYS A 53 9.09 -7.17 -11.44
N ARG A 54 7.78 -7.37 -11.46
CA ARG A 54 6.94 -7.06 -12.64
C ARG A 54 7.00 -5.58 -13.04
N LEU A 55 6.96 -4.65 -12.09
CA LEU A 55 7.15 -3.22 -12.37
C LEU A 55 8.56 -2.93 -12.89
N SER A 56 9.58 -3.58 -12.31
CA SER A 56 10.95 -3.40 -12.74
C SER A 56 11.19 -3.91 -14.18
N THR A 57 10.52 -5.00 -14.61
CA THR A 57 10.55 -5.43 -16.03
C THR A 57 9.93 -4.40 -16.99
N GLN A 58 9.14 -3.47 -16.49
CA GLN A 58 8.57 -2.37 -17.28
C GLN A 58 9.45 -1.10 -17.28
N GLY A 59 10.66 -1.17 -16.71
CA GLY A 59 11.63 -0.09 -16.73
C GLY A 59 11.52 0.86 -15.53
N TYR A 60 11.15 0.38 -14.35
CA TYR A 60 11.10 1.16 -13.11
C TYR A 60 12.08 0.61 -12.07
N VAL A 61 12.75 1.49 -11.33
CA VAL A 61 13.46 1.11 -10.09
C VAL A 61 12.42 1.07 -8.98
N VAL A 62 12.20 -0.09 -8.36
CA VAL A 62 11.12 -0.31 -7.41
C VAL A 62 11.65 -0.59 -6.02
N LEU A 63 11.32 0.24 -5.05
CA LEU A 63 11.59 0.01 -3.64
C LEU A 63 10.28 -0.38 -2.93
N ALA A 64 10.25 -1.57 -2.36
CA ALA A 64 9.14 -2.07 -1.55
C ALA A 64 9.55 -2.14 -0.07
N PRO A 65 9.28 -1.10 0.75
CA PRO A 65 9.59 -1.12 2.16
C PRO A 65 8.67 -2.07 2.94
N ASP A 66 9.22 -2.77 3.94
CA ASP A 66 8.46 -3.45 4.98
C ASP A 66 8.27 -2.49 6.17
N LEU A 67 7.19 -1.74 6.15
CA LEU A 67 6.91 -0.66 7.10
C LEU A 67 6.84 -1.13 8.56
N PHE A 68 6.63 -2.43 8.77
CA PHE A 68 6.48 -3.00 10.10
C PHE A 68 7.80 -3.43 10.75
N THR A 69 8.91 -3.32 10.03
CA THR A 69 10.25 -3.69 10.53
C THR A 69 10.94 -2.60 11.33
N SER A 70 10.36 -1.40 11.41
CA SER A 70 10.89 -0.31 12.22
C SER A 70 11.02 -0.69 13.68
N ASN A 71 11.99 -0.12 14.39
CA ASN A 71 12.17 -0.36 15.82
C ASN A 71 10.92 0.00 16.64
N LYS A 72 10.15 0.98 16.18
CA LYS A 72 8.93 1.45 16.87
C LYS A 72 7.74 0.50 16.70
N LEU A 73 7.68 -0.27 15.63
CA LEU A 73 6.52 -1.09 15.28
C LEU A 73 6.76 -2.60 15.39
N SER A 74 7.99 -3.06 15.17
CA SER A 74 8.34 -4.49 15.03
C SER A 74 8.05 -5.34 16.27
N GLN A 75 8.01 -4.72 17.46
CA GLN A 75 7.67 -5.44 18.70
C GLN A 75 6.15 -5.65 18.85
N THR A 76 5.34 -4.78 18.25
CA THR A 76 3.87 -4.84 18.34
C THR A 76 3.26 -5.48 17.11
N ILE A 77 3.83 -5.19 15.92
CA ILE A 77 3.33 -5.69 14.64
C ILE A 77 4.28 -6.78 14.15
N THR A 78 3.97 -8.02 14.51
CA THR A 78 4.70 -9.21 14.04
C THR A 78 3.89 -9.96 12.99
N LYS A 79 4.56 -10.75 12.13
CA LYS A 79 3.85 -11.60 11.14
C LYS A 79 2.84 -12.53 11.81
N ASP A 80 3.22 -13.17 12.91
CA ASP A 80 2.32 -14.03 13.69
C ASP A 80 1.13 -13.25 14.25
N GLY A 81 1.38 -12.08 14.85
CA GLY A 81 0.33 -11.21 15.37
C GLY A 81 -0.64 -10.74 14.28
N ILE A 82 -0.15 -10.39 13.09
CA ILE A 82 -0.98 -10.05 11.94
C ILE A 82 -1.87 -11.24 11.54
N MET A 83 -1.28 -12.43 11.38
CA MET A 83 -2.02 -13.62 10.98
C MET A 83 -3.09 -14.00 12.01
N LYS A 84 -2.77 -13.97 13.31
CA LYS A 84 -3.71 -14.19 14.39
C LYS A 84 -4.85 -13.16 14.37
N THR A 85 -4.53 -11.88 14.15
CA THR A 85 -5.52 -10.81 14.08
C THR A 85 -6.46 -10.99 12.89
N MET A 86 -5.93 -11.31 11.71
CA MET A 86 -6.75 -11.54 10.51
C MET A 86 -7.63 -12.78 10.65
N ASN A 87 -7.11 -13.87 11.22
CA ASN A 87 -7.90 -15.07 11.52
C ASN A 87 -9.01 -14.77 12.52
N PHE A 88 -8.71 -13.99 13.57
CA PHE A 88 -9.72 -13.55 14.53
C PHE A 88 -10.82 -12.72 13.86
N ILE A 89 -10.47 -11.72 13.07
CA ILE A 89 -11.45 -10.87 12.36
C ILE A 89 -12.33 -11.73 11.43
N MET A 90 -11.72 -12.65 10.66
CA MET A 90 -12.44 -13.52 9.74
C MET A 90 -13.31 -14.59 10.44
N SER A 91 -13.00 -14.95 11.67
CA SER A 91 -13.81 -15.90 12.45
C SER A 91 -15.10 -15.28 12.99
N ILE A 92 -15.19 -13.95 13.01
CA ILE A 92 -16.37 -13.24 13.50
C ILE A 92 -17.40 -13.13 12.37
N PRO A 93 -18.65 -13.60 12.57
CA PRO A 93 -19.71 -13.44 11.60
C PRO A 93 -19.88 -11.99 11.15
N PRO A 94 -20.13 -11.71 9.86
CA PRO A 94 -20.21 -10.34 9.33
C PRO A 94 -21.17 -9.43 10.11
N GLU A 95 -22.32 -9.96 10.54
CA GLU A 95 -23.33 -9.25 11.32
C GLU A 95 -22.88 -8.92 12.75
N LYS A 96 -21.84 -9.61 13.26
CA LYS A 96 -21.26 -9.44 14.59
C LYS A 96 -19.93 -8.65 14.59
N GLN A 97 -19.41 -8.30 13.45
CA GLN A 97 -18.12 -7.60 13.38
C GLN A 97 -18.10 -6.25 14.09
N ARG A 98 -19.25 -5.58 14.22
CA ARG A 98 -19.40 -4.30 14.95
C ARG A 98 -19.86 -4.48 16.41
N ASP A 99 -20.18 -5.70 16.83
CA ASP A 99 -20.62 -6.01 18.19
C ASP A 99 -19.38 -6.17 19.10
N GLU A 100 -19.08 -5.13 19.88
CA GLU A 100 -17.90 -5.10 20.76
C GLU A 100 -17.97 -6.15 21.87
N ALA A 101 -19.14 -6.39 22.44
CA ALA A 101 -19.35 -7.38 23.49
C ALA A 101 -19.07 -8.78 22.95
N TYR A 102 -19.58 -9.10 21.76
CA TYR A 102 -19.31 -10.38 21.09
C TYR A 102 -17.82 -10.56 20.81
N ARG A 103 -17.15 -9.53 20.27
CA ARG A 103 -15.70 -9.60 20.01
C ARG A 103 -14.91 -9.82 21.30
N ALA A 104 -15.24 -9.11 22.37
CA ALA A 104 -14.60 -9.27 23.67
C ALA A 104 -14.79 -10.69 24.24
N GLU A 105 -15.99 -11.26 24.11
CA GLU A 105 -16.28 -12.65 24.52
C GLU A 105 -15.44 -13.65 23.72
N GLN A 106 -15.34 -13.50 22.39
CA GLN A 106 -14.52 -14.40 21.57
C GLN A 106 -13.02 -14.24 21.89
N MET A 107 -12.55 -13.01 22.11
CA MET A 107 -11.18 -12.74 22.51
C MET A 107 -10.84 -13.40 23.86
N ALA A 108 -11.74 -13.35 24.83
CA ALA A 108 -11.54 -13.95 26.16
C ALA A 108 -11.37 -15.49 26.13
N LYS A 109 -11.79 -16.16 25.04
CA LYS A 109 -11.63 -17.61 24.88
C LYS A 109 -10.22 -18.00 24.38
N MET A 110 -9.40 -17.02 23.97
CA MET A 110 -8.05 -17.24 23.45
C MET A 110 -7.01 -17.24 24.56
N SER A 111 -5.80 -17.72 24.26
CA SER A 111 -4.69 -17.66 25.23
C SER A 111 -4.32 -16.21 25.54
N PRO A 112 -3.80 -15.89 26.75
CA PRO A 112 -3.35 -14.54 27.09
C PRO A 112 -2.30 -13.99 26.10
N GLU A 113 -1.45 -14.85 25.53
CA GLU A 113 -0.45 -14.49 24.54
C GLU A 113 -1.11 -14.07 23.23
N ASP A 114 -2.09 -14.84 22.74
CA ASP A 114 -2.85 -14.49 21.52
C ASP A 114 -3.67 -13.23 21.70
N GLN A 115 -4.32 -13.07 22.86
CA GLN A 115 -5.04 -11.83 23.19
C GLN A 115 -4.13 -10.61 23.10
N LYS A 116 -2.91 -10.70 23.66
CA LYS A 116 -1.93 -9.60 23.61
C LYS A 116 -1.49 -9.31 22.18
N ALA A 117 -1.14 -10.35 21.41
CA ALA A 117 -0.68 -10.21 20.03
C ALA A 117 -1.77 -9.59 19.14
N ILE A 118 -3.01 -10.11 19.22
CA ILE A 118 -4.15 -9.62 18.43
C ILE A 118 -4.49 -8.19 18.85
N SER A 119 -4.61 -7.92 20.15
CA SER A 119 -4.94 -6.57 20.64
C SER A 119 -3.90 -5.54 20.21
N GLY A 120 -2.61 -5.86 20.27
CA GLY A 120 -1.53 -4.98 19.85
C GLY A 120 -1.64 -4.60 18.36
N VAL A 121 -1.78 -5.58 17.49
CA VAL A 121 -1.93 -5.36 16.04
C VAL A 121 -3.24 -4.64 15.73
N TYR A 122 -4.35 -5.07 16.33
CA TYR A 122 -5.68 -4.48 16.10
C TYR A 122 -5.70 -3.00 16.49
N GLN A 123 -5.20 -2.68 17.70
CA GLN A 123 -5.14 -1.29 18.16
C GLN A 123 -4.25 -0.44 17.25
N THR A 124 -3.10 -0.95 16.85
CA THR A 124 -2.12 -0.16 16.08
C THR A 124 -2.52 0.03 14.62
N LEU A 125 -3.08 -0.99 13.95
CA LEU A 125 -3.34 -0.92 12.50
C LEU A 125 -4.79 -0.57 12.14
N PHE A 126 -5.76 -0.90 13.02
CA PHE A 126 -7.18 -0.72 12.71
C PHE A 126 -7.85 0.41 13.53
N MET A 127 -7.40 0.67 14.77
CA MET A 127 -8.00 1.69 15.63
C MET A 127 -7.21 3.00 15.66
N ASN A 128 -5.89 2.92 15.82
CA ASN A 128 -5.02 4.09 16.03
C ASN A 128 -3.81 4.02 15.10
N ARG A 129 -4.07 3.89 13.78
CA ARG A 129 -2.99 3.79 12.78
C ARG A 129 -2.06 4.99 12.87
N PRO A 130 -0.75 4.78 13.07
CA PRO A 130 0.23 5.86 13.12
C PRO A 130 0.54 6.38 11.70
N THR A 131 -0.49 6.94 11.02
CA THR A 131 -0.42 7.31 9.59
C THR A 131 0.68 8.32 9.32
N GLU A 132 0.87 9.31 10.20
CA GLU A 132 1.95 10.30 10.07
C GLU A 132 3.33 9.64 10.11
N LEU A 133 3.57 8.74 11.07
CA LEU A 133 4.84 8.02 11.20
C LEU A 133 5.11 7.14 9.96
N LEU A 134 4.12 6.38 9.52
CA LEU A 134 4.22 5.53 8.32
C LEU A 134 4.46 6.37 7.06
N THR A 135 3.83 7.54 6.95
CA THR A 135 4.05 8.48 5.85
C THR A 135 5.46 9.08 5.87
N GLN A 136 6.03 9.33 7.06
CA GLN A 136 7.43 9.74 7.21
C GLN A 136 8.40 8.65 6.74
N TYR A 137 8.14 7.39 7.07
CA TYR A 137 8.93 6.24 6.59
C TYR A 137 8.89 6.11 5.07
N LEU A 138 7.72 6.28 4.47
CA LEU A 138 7.55 6.30 3.01
C LEU A 138 8.21 7.52 2.36
N SER A 139 8.18 8.68 3.02
CA SER A 139 8.91 9.86 2.56
C SER A 139 10.42 9.62 2.52
N SER A 140 10.96 8.92 3.52
CA SER A 140 12.37 8.51 3.52
C SER A 140 12.69 7.48 2.42
N ALA A 141 11.73 6.63 2.05
CA ALA A 141 11.86 5.74 0.89
C ALA A 141 11.96 6.52 -0.43
N VAL A 142 11.19 7.61 -0.57
CA VAL A 142 11.32 8.55 -1.71
C VAL A 142 12.70 9.20 -1.71
N ASP A 143 13.18 9.67 -0.56
CA ASP A 143 14.49 10.30 -0.45
C ASP A 143 15.63 9.31 -0.78
N PHE A 144 15.50 8.03 -0.38
CA PHE A 144 16.40 6.95 -0.78
C PHE A 144 16.43 6.74 -2.30
N LEU A 145 15.27 6.65 -2.95
CA LEU A 145 15.17 6.49 -4.40
C LEU A 145 15.74 7.70 -5.15
N ASN A 146 15.51 8.92 -4.68
CA ASN A 146 16.07 10.13 -5.29
C ASN A 146 17.60 10.17 -5.27
N GLN A 147 18.23 9.50 -4.29
CA GLN A 147 19.69 9.39 -4.18
C GLN A 147 20.26 8.18 -4.93
N HIS A 148 19.39 7.24 -5.36
CA HIS A 148 19.84 6.01 -6.04
C HIS A 148 20.36 6.33 -7.45
N PRO A 149 21.57 5.82 -7.83
CA PRO A 149 22.21 6.18 -9.10
C PRO A 149 21.41 5.79 -10.34
N SER A 150 20.60 4.76 -10.26
CA SER A 150 19.74 4.30 -11.36
C SER A 150 18.41 5.04 -11.47
N VAL A 151 18.13 6.05 -10.61
CA VAL A 151 16.86 6.80 -10.63
C VAL A 151 17.04 8.16 -11.32
N ASN A 152 16.08 8.53 -12.17
CA ASN A 152 16.10 9.76 -12.96
C ASN A 152 15.47 10.98 -12.25
N GLY A 153 15.02 10.83 -11.00
CA GLY A 153 14.40 11.87 -10.18
C GLY A 153 12.86 11.97 -10.33
N LYS A 154 12.24 11.15 -11.19
CA LYS A 154 10.78 11.00 -11.24
C LYS A 154 10.36 9.85 -10.36
N ILE A 155 9.42 10.06 -9.44
CA ILE A 155 9.00 9.02 -8.49
C ILE A 155 7.48 8.91 -8.44
N GLY A 156 6.99 7.68 -8.61
CA GLY A 156 5.60 7.31 -8.36
C GLY A 156 5.43 6.52 -7.06
N SER A 157 4.19 6.42 -6.61
CA SER A 157 3.79 5.49 -5.57
C SER A 157 2.66 4.59 -6.02
N ILE A 158 2.66 3.36 -5.55
CA ILE A 158 1.58 2.39 -5.73
C ILE A 158 1.42 1.58 -4.46
N GLY A 159 0.20 1.32 -4.06
CA GLY A 159 -0.05 0.51 -2.88
C GLY A 159 -1.37 -0.24 -2.95
N PHE A 160 -1.45 -1.32 -2.19
CA PHE A 160 -2.54 -2.28 -2.17
C PHE A 160 -3.19 -2.33 -0.79
N CYS A 161 -4.52 -2.29 -0.68
CA CYS A 161 -5.25 -2.35 0.59
C CYS A 161 -4.79 -1.24 1.56
N PHE A 162 -4.22 -1.61 2.70
CA PHE A 162 -3.51 -0.70 3.61
C PHE A 162 -2.54 0.20 2.85
N GLY A 163 -1.70 -0.40 2.00
CA GLY A 163 -0.74 0.34 1.17
C GLY A 163 -1.40 1.28 0.17
N GLY A 164 -2.62 0.99 -0.30
CA GLY A 164 -3.37 1.91 -1.15
C GLY A 164 -3.70 3.22 -0.44
N GLY A 165 -4.18 3.14 0.81
CA GLY A 165 -4.39 4.30 1.67
C GLY A 165 -3.08 5.02 2.02
N MET A 166 -1.99 4.27 2.21
CA MET A 166 -0.67 4.87 2.44
C MET A 166 -0.07 5.51 1.18
N SER A 167 -0.39 5.00 -0.03
CA SER A 167 0.05 5.60 -1.29
C SER A 167 -0.55 7.00 -1.49
N ILE A 168 -1.85 7.17 -1.25
CA ILE A 168 -2.45 8.51 -1.31
C ILE A 168 -1.95 9.40 -0.16
N SER A 169 -1.71 8.86 1.04
CA SER A 169 -1.14 9.62 2.15
C SER A 169 0.27 10.14 1.81
N LEU A 170 1.10 9.31 1.17
CA LEU A 170 2.40 9.73 0.63
C LEU A 170 2.22 10.79 -0.47
N GLY A 171 1.24 10.60 -1.37
CA GLY A 171 0.88 11.59 -2.39
C GLY A 171 0.57 12.97 -1.81
N CYS A 172 -0.13 13.02 -0.67
CA CYS A 172 -0.49 14.26 0.02
C CYS A 172 0.73 15.04 0.58
N THR A 173 1.91 14.44 0.63
CA THR A 173 3.16 15.14 0.98
C THR A 173 3.72 15.99 -0.17
N GLY A 174 3.24 15.78 -1.40
CA GLY A 174 3.76 16.40 -2.61
C GLY A 174 5.12 15.86 -3.09
N LYS A 175 5.66 14.80 -2.46
CA LYS A 175 6.98 14.24 -2.79
C LYS A 175 6.99 13.31 -4.00
N VAL A 176 5.83 12.80 -4.44
CA VAL A 176 5.74 11.88 -5.58
C VAL A 176 5.01 12.52 -6.77
N ASP A 177 5.40 12.14 -7.99
CA ASP A 177 4.88 12.69 -9.23
C ASP A 177 3.61 11.99 -9.72
N ALA A 178 3.36 10.74 -9.30
CA ALA A 178 2.19 9.96 -9.67
C ALA A 178 1.76 9.04 -8.52
N VAL A 179 0.46 8.87 -8.30
CA VAL A 179 -0.09 8.07 -7.21
C VAL A 179 -1.05 7.02 -7.76
N VAL A 180 -0.84 5.76 -7.41
CA VAL A 180 -1.75 4.66 -7.73
C VAL A 180 -2.29 4.04 -6.44
N ILE A 181 -3.61 3.93 -6.37
CA ILE A 181 -4.35 3.39 -5.22
C ILE A 181 -5.07 2.12 -5.66
N PHE A 182 -4.74 0.96 -5.09
CA PHE A 182 -5.56 -0.24 -5.22
C PHE A 182 -6.38 -0.43 -3.95
N TYR A 183 -7.70 -0.34 -4.08
CA TYR A 183 -8.68 -0.59 -3.01
C TYR A 183 -8.26 -0.06 -1.63
N GLY A 184 -7.67 1.13 -1.61
CA GLY A 184 -7.22 1.84 -0.42
C GLY A 184 -8.24 2.84 0.12
N GLU A 185 -8.17 3.12 1.41
CA GLU A 185 -8.95 4.15 2.08
C GLU A 185 -8.52 5.56 1.62
N ASN A 186 -9.43 6.53 1.71
CA ASN A 186 -9.11 7.94 1.53
C ASN A 186 -8.13 8.41 2.62
N PRO A 187 -7.33 9.46 2.38
CA PRO A 187 -6.56 10.09 3.44
C PRO A 187 -7.50 10.74 4.46
N GLU A 188 -7.06 10.86 5.69
CA GLU A 188 -7.83 11.51 6.76
C GLU A 188 -7.07 12.73 7.33
N PRO A 189 -7.70 13.94 7.29
CA PRO A 189 -8.90 14.26 6.56
C PRO A 189 -8.71 14.20 5.04
N VAL A 190 -9.80 13.95 4.30
CA VAL A 190 -9.76 13.77 2.83
C VAL A 190 -9.23 15.00 2.09
N GLU A 191 -9.39 16.20 2.67
CA GLU A 191 -8.90 17.49 2.16
C GLU A 191 -7.38 17.53 1.98
N LYS A 192 -6.62 16.65 2.68
CA LYS A 192 -5.17 16.51 2.46
C LYS A 192 -4.83 16.17 1.00
N ALA A 193 -5.76 15.53 0.29
CA ALA A 193 -5.56 15.13 -1.10
C ALA A 193 -5.34 16.31 -2.06
N LYS A 194 -5.79 17.52 -1.74
CA LYS A 194 -5.49 18.74 -2.53
C LYS A 194 -4.00 19.02 -2.69
N ASN A 195 -3.16 18.49 -1.77
CA ASN A 195 -1.71 18.67 -1.78
C ASN A 195 -0.98 17.69 -2.70
N VAL A 196 -1.68 16.71 -3.30
CA VAL A 196 -1.09 15.82 -4.31
C VAL A 196 -0.48 16.68 -5.42
N LYS A 197 0.74 16.32 -5.82
CA LYS A 197 1.50 17.13 -6.80
C LYS A 197 0.88 17.06 -8.20
N ASN A 198 0.62 15.84 -8.70
CA ASN A 198 0.16 15.61 -10.07
C ASN A 198 -1.06 14.67 -10.11
N ALA A 199 -0.97 13.56 -10.87
CA ALA A 199 -2.08 12.68 -11.19
C ALA A 199 -2.30 11.57 -10.17
N VAL A 200 -3.55 11.15 -10.02
CA VAL A 200 -3.98 10.01 -9.20
C VAL A 200 -4.75 9.01 -10.06
N LEU A 201 -4.41 7.73 -9.94
CA LEU A 201 -5.18 6.60 -10.46
C LEU A 201 -5.72 5.78 -9.29
N GLY A 202 -7.04 5.74 -9.14
CA GLY A 202 -7.74 4.92 -8.14
C GLY A 202 -8.39 3.70 -8.78
N ILE A 203 -8.09 2.51 -8.26
CA ILE A 203 -8.58 1.22 -8.74
C ILE A 203 -9.30 0.52 -7.60
N TYR A 204 -10.59 0.23 -7.79
CA TYR A 204 -11.49 -0.23 -6.74
C TYR A 204 -12.34 -1.40 -7.18
N ALA A 205 -12.96 -2.08 -6.21
CA ALA A 205 -13.83 -3.23 -6.38
C ALA A 205 -15.26 -2.89 -5.93
N ALA A 206 -16.28 -3.13 -6.74
CA ALA A 206 -17.66 -2.77 -6.40
C ALA A 206 -18.20 -3.53 -5.18
N ASN A 207 -17.71 -4.77 -4.95
CA ASN A 207 -18.13 -5.56 -3.79
C ASN A 207 -17.37 -5.19 -2.50
N ASP A 208 -16.42 -4.26 -2.57
CA ASP A 208 -15.76 -3.66 -1.40
C ASP A 208 -16.46 -2.36 -1.02
N THR A 209 -17.72 -2.47 -0.57
CA THR A 209 -18.56 -1.32 -0.28
C THR A 209 -18.01 -0.41 0.82
N ARG A 210 -17.26 -0.96 1.78
CA ARG A 210 -16.63 -0.19 2.86
C ARG A 210 -15.66 0.86 2.33
N ILE A 211 -14.90 0.53 1.28
CA ILE A 211 -13.94 1.44 0.66
C ILE A 211 -14.59 2.23 -0.46
N THR A 212 -15.25 1.53 -1.39
CA THR A 212 -15.68 2.11 -2.66
C THR A 212 -16.78 3.17 -2.50
N SER A 213 -17.63 3.06 -1.47
CA SER A 213 -18.67 4.06 -1.19
C SER A 213 -18.12 5.46 -0.87
N ASN A 214 -16.88 5.55 -0.36
CA ASN A 214 -16.25 6.81 0.05
C ASN A 214 -15.35 7.45 -1.03
N VAL A 215 -15.14 6.77 -2.16
CA VAL A 215 -14.23 7.25 -3.23
C VAL A 215 -14.70 8.59 -3.85
N HIS A 216 -16.01 8.84 -3.83
CA HIS A 216 -16.58 10.09 -4.37
C HIS A 216 -16.06 11.34 -3.61
N GLU A 217 -15.74 11.25 -2.34
CA GLU A 217 -15.15 12.34 -1.54
C GLU A 217 -13.75 12.70 -2.04
N LEU A 218 -12.90 11.68 -2.31
CA LEU A 218 -11.58 11.89 -2.89
C LEU A 218 -11.68 12.54 -4.29
N VAL A 219 -12.60 12.06 -5.13
CA VAL A 219 -12.84 12.62 -6.46
C VAL A 219 -13.22 14.09 -6.36
N LYS A 220 -14.14 14.43 -5.45
CA LYS A 220 -14.59 15.82 -5.23
C LYS A 220 -13.41 16.73 -4.86
N VAL A 221 -12.61 16.34 -3.86
CA VAL A 221 -11.48 17.17 -3.38
C VAL A 221 -10.43 17.37 -4.48
N LEU A 222 -10.07 16.30 -5.21
CA LEU A 222 -9.07 16.40 -6.29
C LEU A 222 -9.59 17.23 -7.48
N ALA A 223 -10.87 17.08 -7.84
CA ALA A 223 -11.49 17.86 -8.91
C ALA A 223 -11.56 19.36 -8.55
N GLU A 224 -11.97 19.70 -7.33
CA GLU A 224 -11.98 21.09 -6.82
C GLU A 224 -10.55 21.69 -6.81
N ALA A 225 -9.54 20.88 -6.49
CA ALA A 225 -8.13 21.26 -6.54
C ALA A 225 -7.54 21.27 -7.96
N LYS A 226 -8.31 20.94 -8.99
CA LYS A 226 -7.89 20.83 -10.41
C LYS A 226 -6.74 19.81 -10.59
N LYS A 227 -6.75 18.73 -9.83
CA LYS A 227 -5.76 17.64 -9.94
C LYS A 227 -6.33 16.54 -10.84
N PRO A 228 -5.53 16.02 -11.79
CA PRO A 228 -5.97 14.91 -12.64
C PRO A 228 -6.26 13.67 -11.79
N ILE A 229 -7.44 13.11 -11.95
CA ILE A 229 -7.84 11.87 -11.29
C ILE A 229 -8.56 10.94 -12.28
N THR A 230 -8.16 9.67 -12.26
CA THR A 230 -8.85 8.58 -12.97
C THR A 230 -9.31 7.56 -11.96
N ILE A 231 -10.57 7.18 -12.01
CA ILE A 231 -11.16 6.15 -11.15
C ILE A 231 -11.67 4.99 -12.00
N LYS A 232 -11.29 3.78 -11.60
CA LYS A 232 -11.80 2.54 -12.16
C LYS A 232 -12.41 1.67 -11.07
N VAL A 233 -13.69 1.33 -11.23
CA VAL A 233 -14.38 0.38 -10.33
C VAL A 233 -14.73 -0.87 -11.13
N TYR A 234 -14.34 -2.05 -10.65
CA TYR A 234 -14.64 -3.33 -11.27
C TYR A 234 -15.90 -3.94 -10.64
N PRO A 235 -16.98 -4.18 -11.41
CA PRO A 235 -18.30 -4.52 -10.88
C PRO A 235 -18.36 -5.87 -10.17
N ASN A 236 -17.56 -6.85 -10.61
CA ASN A 236 -17.56 -8.21 -10.08
C ASN A 236 -16.28 -8.56 -9.31
N ALA A 237 -15.62 -7.55 -8.72
CA ALA A 237 -14.41 -7.73 -7.94
C ALA A 237 -14.68 -7.52 -6.45
N TYR A 238 -13.89 -8.21 -5.62
CA TYR A 238 -13.84 -8.06 -4.18
C TYR A 238 -12.57 -7.32 -3.75
N HIS A 239 -12.51 -6.93 -2.49
CA HIS A 239 -11.28 -6.39 -1.91
C HIS A 239 -10.09 -7.32 -2.16
N ALA A 240 -8.92 -6.77 -2.51
CA ALA A 240 -7.71 -7.51 -2.86
C ALA A 240 -7.80 -8.39 -4.14
N PHE A 241 -8.69 -8.07 -5.08
CA PHE A 241 -8.88 -8.83 -6.32
C PHE A 241 -7.63 -8.97 -7.21
N PHE A 242 -6.62 -8.14 -7.01
CA PHE A 242 -5.37 -8.15 -7.77
C PHE A 242 -4.38 -9.21 -7.26
N ASN A 243 -4.53 -9.68 -6.03
CA ASN A 243 -3.61 -10.62 -5.39
C ASN A 243 -3.87 -12.06 -5.85
N ASP A 244 -3.05 -12.56 -6.76
CA ASP A 244 -3.14 -13.91 -7.36
C ASP A 244 -2.71 -15.04 -6.41
N THR A 245 -2.08 -14.74 -5.28
CA THR A 245 -1.82 -15.72 -4.23
C THR A 245 -3.07 -16.08 -3.43
N ARG A 246 -4.20 -15.41 -3.72
CA ARG A 246 -5.51 -15.62 -3.06
C ARG A 246 -6.59 -15.99 -4.08
N PRO A 247 -6.61 -17.24 -4.56
CA PRO A 247 -7.47 -17.68 -5.67
C PRO A 247 -8.97 -17.46 -5.41
N GLN A 248 -9.41 -17.43 -4.14
CA GLN A 248 -10.82 -17.24 -3.77
C GLN A 248 -11.34 -15.82 -4.02
N ILE A 249 -10.46 -14.82 -4.13
CA ILE A 249 -10.83 -13.42 -4.38
C ILE A 249 -10.15 -12.83 -5.61
N TYR A 250 -9.15 -13.52 -6.16
CA TYR A 250 -8.47 -13.10 -7.38
C TYR A 250 -9.44 -13.00 -8.56
N ASN A 251 -9.39 -11.87 -9.25
CA ASN A 251 -10.15 -11.69 -10.49
C ASN A 251 -9.19 -11.39 -11.64
N GLU A 252 -8.82 -12.42 -12.38
CA GLU A 252 -7.82 -12.37 -13.44
C GLU A 252 -8.11 -11.27 -14.48
N LYS A 253 -9.37 -11.17 -14.93
CA LYS A 253 -9.76 -10.19 -15.94
C LYS A 253 -9.59 -8.75 -15.43
N ALA A 254 -10.05 -8.50 -14.22
CA ALA A 254 -9.90 -7.19 -13.57
C ALA A 254 -8.43 -6.88 -13.28
N ALA A 255 -7.66 -7.86 -12.79
CA ALA A 255 -6.23 -7.69 -12.49
C ALA A 255 -5.40 -7.37 -13.76
N LYS A 256 -5.63 -8.08 -14.85
CA LYS A 256 -4.95 -7.81 -16.13
C LYS A 256 -5.28 -6.42 -16.70
N ASP A 257 -6.54 -6.02 -16.62
CA ASP A 257 -6.96 -4.68 -17.08
C ASP A 257 -6.37 -3.59 -16.18
N ALA A 258 -6.45 -3.76 -14.84
CA ALA A 258 -5.86 -2.85 -13.88
C ALA A 258 -4.34 -2.69 -14.07
N TRP A 259 -3.62 -3.80 -14.29
CA TRP A 259 -2.18 -3.77 -14.57
C TRP A 259 -1.85 -2.93 -15.79
N ARG A 260 -2.58 -3.13 -16.89
CA ARG A 260 -2.40 -2.33 -18.12
C ARG A 260 -2.63 -0.83 -17.85
N MET A 261 -3.68 -0.50 -17.08
CA MET A 261 -3.94 0.90 -16.70
C MET A 261 -2.80 1.49 -15.88
N VAL A 262 -2.26 0.74 -14.91
CA VAL A 262 -1.11 1.19 -14.08
C VAL A 262 0.12 1.48 -14.93
N ILE A 263 0.47 0.56 -15.84
CA ILE A 263 1.67 0.74 -16.69
C ILE A 263 1.50 1.97 -17.60
N ASN A 264 0.35 2.14 -18.25
CA ASN A 264 0.08 3.33 -19.07
C ASN A 264 0.11 4.60 -18.23
N PHE A 265 -0.52 4.59 -17.05
CA PHE A 265 -0.54 5.74 -16.14
C PHE A 265 0.86 6.16 -15.70
N PHE A 266 1.71 5.23 -15.29
CA PHE A 266 3.08 5.54 -14.92
C PHE A 266 3.91 6.00 -16.12
N LYS A 267 3.72 5.42 -17.29
CA LYS A 267 4.37 5.86 -18.51
C LYS A 267 4.03 7.33 -18.83
N ASP A 268 2.76 7.70 -18.78
CA ASP A 268 2.29 9.05 -19.11
C ASP A 268 2.74 10.11 -18.09
N ASN A 269 3.05 9.72 -16.83
CA ASN A 269 3.34 10.67 -15.76
C ASN A 269 4.80 10.65 -15.25
N LEU A 270 5.59 9.63 -15.59
CA LEU A 270 6.97 9.47 -15.08
C LEU A 270 8.03 9.37 -16.19
N GLN A 271 7.64 9.12 -17.45
CA GLN A 271 8.57 8.97 -18.59
C GLN A 271 8.63 10.18 -19.53
#